data_f1abf9aae5ef72ba6062dbfe47b5eb85
#
_entry.id   f1abf9aae5ef72ba6062dbfe47b5eb85
#
_cell.length_a   1.000
_cell.length_b   1.000
_cell.length_c   1.000
_cell.angle_alpha   90.00
_cell.angle_beta   90.00
_cell.angle_gamma   90.00
#
_symmetry.space_group_name_H-M   'P 1'
#
loop_
_entity.id
_entity.type
_entity.pdbx_description
1 polymer ?
#
loop_
_entity_poly.entity_id
_entity_poly.type
_entity_poly.pdbx_seq_one_letter_code
_entity_poly.pdbx_strand_id
1 'polypeptide(L)'
;MSKQLIYSGKAKDIYTTEDENLIISTYKDQATAFNGVKKEQIAGKGVLNNQISSFIFEKLNAAGVATHFVEKLSDTEQLNKKVKIIPLEVVLRNYTAGSFSKRFGVDEGIAFETPIVEFYYKNDDLDDPFINDEHVKFLQIADDQQIAYLKEETRRINELLKAWFAEIGLKLIDFKLEFGFNKDGKIILADEFSPDNCRLWDADGNHMDKDVFRRGLGELTDVYEIVWEKLQGLK
;
A
#
# COMPACT_ATOMS: atom_id res chain seq x y z
N MET A 1 -4.11 29.79 4.59
CA MET A 1 -4.60 29.67 3.19
C MET A 1 -5.68 28.61 3.14
N SER A 2 -6.63 28.72 2.20
CA SER A 2 -7.65 27.69 2.04
C SER A 2 -7.02 26.39 1.51
N LYS A 3 -7.39 25.24 2.08
CA LYS A 3 -7.07 23.89 1.62
C LYS A 3 -7.44 23.78 0.11
N GLN A 4 -6.45 23.57 -0.78
CA GLN A 4 -6.65 23.48 -2.22
C GLN A 4 -6.35 22.07 -2.71
N LEU A 5 -7.24 21.50 -3.52
CA LEU A 5 -7.04 20.19 -4.15
C LEU A 5 -5.86 20.26 -5.12
N ILE A 6 -4.86 19.37 -4.95
CA ILE A 6 -3.71 19.21 -5.85
C ILE A 6 -3.93 18.05 -6.80
N TYR A 7 -4.47 16.94 -6.27
CA TYR A 7 -4.61 15.69 -7.01
C TYR A 7 -5.81 14.90 -6.49
N SER A 8 -6.54 14.25 -7.39
CA SER A 8 -7.64 13.35 -7.06
C SER A 8 -7.36 11.96 -7.64
N GLY A 9 -7.04 11.01 -6.75
CA GLY A 9 -6.78 9.62 -7.10
C GLY A 9 -8.00 8.71 -6.93
N LYS A 10 -7.78 7.41 -7.13
CA LYS A 10 -8.82 6.37 -6.99
C LYS A 10 -9.30 6.23 -5.54
N ALA A 11 -8.39 6.31 -4.57
CA ALA A 11 -8.66 6.09 -3.15
C ALA A 11 -8.56 7.35 -2.27
N LYS A 12 -7.86 8.38 -2.73
CA LYS A 12 -7.53 9.58 -1.95
C LYS A 12 -7.55 10.84 -2.79
N ASP A 13 -7.91 11.95 -2.14
CA ASP A 13 -7.69 13.31 -2.61
C ASP A 13 -6.55 13.95 -1.82
N ILE A 14 -5.68 14.68 -2.51
CA ILE A 14 -4.51 15.33 -1.93
C ILE A 14 -4.70 16.84 -1.96
N TYR A 15 -4.47 17.49 -0.82
CA TYR A 15 -4.65 18.92 -0.65
C TYR A 15 -3.38 19.60 -0.13
N THR A 16 -3.25 20.89 -0.43
CA THR A 16 -2.22 21.77 0.16
C THR A 16 -2.46 21.99 1.64
N THR A 17 -1.38 22.37 2.36
CA THR A 17 -1.42 22.95 3.69
C THR A 17 -0.82 24.36 3.65
N GLU A 18 -0.68 25.01 4.80
CA GLU A 18 0.06 26.28 4.91
C GLU A 18 1.58 26.07 4.82
N ASP A 19 2.08 24.89 5.19
CA ASP A 19 3.46 24.48 4.96
C ASP A 19 3.58 23.79 3.60
N GLU A 20 4.38 24.35 2.68
CA GLU A 20 4.61 23.79 1.34
C GLU A 20 5.22 22.39 1.34
N ASN A 21 5.84 21.96 2.45
CA ASN A 21 6.43 20.63 2.62
C ASN A 21 5.44 19.59 3.15
N LEU A 22 4.22 19.99 3.46
CA LEU A 22 3.18 19.11 3.99
C LEU A 22 1.96 19.09 3.07
N ILE A 23 1.26 17.96 3.08
CA ILE A 23 0.00 17.75 2.37
C ILE A 23 -1.01 17.08 3.28
N ILE A 24 -2.30 17.26 2.97
CA ILE A 24 -3.38 16.48 3.58
C ILE A 24 -3.86 15.45 2.56
N SER A 25 -3.87 14.17 2.97
CA SER A 25 -4.50 13.08 2.23
C SER A 25 -5.87 12.80 2.82
N THR A 26 -6.93 12.91 2.01
CA THR A 26 -8.31 12.61 2.41
C THR A 26 -8.74 11.30 1.74
N TYR A 27 -9.04 10.29 2.53
CA TYR A 27 -9.46 8.97 2.07
C TYR A 27 -10.92 8.98 1.62
N LYS A 28 -11.21 8.26 0.53
CA LYS A 28 -12.53 8.21 -0.12
C LYS A 28 -13.22 6.88 0.13
N ASP A 29 -14.53 6.92 0.19
CA ASP A 29 -15.40 5.75 0.28
C ASP A 29 -15.57 5.04 -1.10
N GLN A 30 -14.56 5.12 -1.95
CA GLN A 30 -14.57 4.51 -3.26
C GLN A 30 -13.70 3.25 -3.29
N ALA A 31 -14.29 2.14 -3.71
CA ALA A 31 -13.59 0.93 -4.08
C ALA A 31 -13.45 0.83 -5.61
N THR A 32 -12.25 0.51 -6.07
CA THR A 32 -11.99 0.28 -7.50
C THR A 32 -11.26 -1.05 -7.69
N ALA A 33 -11.62 -1.79 -8.73
CA ALA A 33 -10.93 -2.99 -9.14
C ALA A 33 -10.78 -3.04 -10.66
N PHE A 34 -9.82 -3.87 -11.14
CA PHE A 34 -9.56 -4.08 -12.58
C PHE A 34 -9.33 -2.74 -13.32
N ASN A 35 -8.34 -1.97 -12.86
CA ASN A 35 -7.98 -0.65 -13.42
C ASN A 35 -9.17 0.33 -13.53
N GLY A 36 -10.09 0.28 -12.54
CA GLY A 36 -11.24 1.18 -12.49
C GLY A 36 -12.44 0.74 -13.31
N VAL A 37 -12.44 -0.45 -13.92
CA VAL A 37 -13.61 -1.03 -14.60
C VAL A 37 -14.74 -1.28 -13.60
N LYS A 38 -14.43 -1.81 -12.42
CA LYS A 38 -15.38 -1.93 -11.32
C LYS A 38 -15.16 -0.78 -10.33
N LYS A 39 -16.18 0.06 -10.14
CA LYS A 39 -16.18 1.17 -9.18
C LYS A 39 -17.45 1.13 -8.35
N GLU A 40 -17.32 1.29 -7.05
CA GLU A 40 -18.43 1.30 -6.12
C GLU A 40 -18.16 2.26 -4.97
N GLN A 41 -19.21 2.93 -4.47
CA GLN A 41 -19.15 3.71 -3.25
C GLN A 41 -19.47 2.79 -2.08
N ILE A 42 -18.54 2.65 -1.13
CA ILE A 42 -18.66 1.79 0.05
C ILE A 42 -18.49 2.66 1.29
N ALA A 43 -19.59 3.03 1.90
CA ALA A 43 -19.60 3.91 3.08
C ALA A 43 -18.73 3.35 4.21
N GLY A 44 -17.90 4.20 4.80
CA GLY A 44 -16.99 3.84 5.89
C GLY A 44 -15.64 3.24 5.45
N LYS A 45 -15.47 2.87 4.18
CA LYS A 45 -14.21 2.32 3.68
C LYS A 45 -13.05 3.30 3.85
N GLY A 46 -13.26 4.58 3.58
CA GLY A 46 -12.24 5.62 3.71
C GLY A 46 -11.77 5.77 5.16
N VAL A 47 -12.70 5.69 6.11
CA VAL A 47 -12.40 5.71 7.54
C VAL A 47 -11.52 4.53 7.94
N LEU A 48 -11.90 3.32 7.57
CA LEU A 48 -11.14 2.10 7.89
C LEU A 48 -9.74 2.11 7.28
N ASN A 49 -9.62 2.49 6.00
CA ASN A 49 -8.32 2.60 5.34
C ASN A 49 -7.42 3.64 6.01
N ASN A 50 -7.98 4.79 6.38
CA ASN A 50 -7.22 5.82 7.09
C ASN A 50 -6.75 5.33 8.47
N GLN A 51 -7.61 4.67 9.24
CA GLN A 51 -7.28 4.13 10.56
C GLN A 51 -6.17 3.08 10.46
N ILE A 52 -6.33 2.09 9.58
CA ILE A 52 -5.36 1.02 9.38
C ILE A 52 -4.02 1.57 8.88
N SER A 53 -4.04 2.44 7.87
CA SER A 53 -2.82 3.02 7.31
C SER A 53 -2.09 3.90 8.32
N SER A 54 -2.79 4.74 9.09
CA SER A 54 -2.20 5.56 10.15
C SER A 54 -1.51 4.70 11.20
N PHE A 55 -2.20 3.68 11.70
CA PHE A 55 -1.66 2.76 12.70
C PHE A 55 -0.40 2.04 12.22
N ILE A 56 -0.42 1.50 11.01
CA ILE A 56 0.74 0.82 10.43
C ILE A 56 1.90 1.78 10.23
N PHE A 57 1.66 3.00 9.73
CA PHE A 57 2.73 3.99 9.56
C PHE A 57 3.30 4.48 10.89
N GLU A 58 2.50 4.64 11.94
CA GLU A 58 2.98 4.93 13.29
C GLU A 58 3.93 3.84 13.79
N LYS A 59 3.54 2.57 13.65
CA LYS A 59 4.39 1.42 14.03
C LYS A 59 5.65 1.34 13.18
N LEU A 60 5.59 1.58 11.87
CA LEU A 60 6.74 1.62 10.98
C LEU A 60 7.71 2.75 11.38
N ASN A 61 7.20 3.96 11.65
CA ASN A 61 8.01 5.08 12.15
C ASN A 61 8.70 4.72 13.47
N ALA A 62 7.97 4.10 14.42
CA ALA A 62 8.52 3.66 15.70
C ALA A 62 9.61 2.58 15.53
N ALA A 63 9.51 1.74 14.49
CA ALA A 63 10.51 0.74 14.11
C ALA A 63 11.68 1.32 13.28
N GLY A 64 11.72 2.65 13.08
CA GLY A 64 12.79 3.35 12.37
C GLY A 64 12.68 3.29 10.84
N VAL A 65 11.52 2.94 10.27
CA VAL A 65 11.25 3.11 8.84
C VAL A 65 10.90 4.58 8.58
N ALA A 66 11.61 5.21 7.67
CA ALA A 66 11.30 6.59 7.28
C ALA A 66 10.03 6.62 6.40
N THR A 67 8.97 7.27 6.88
CA THR A 67 7.72 7.40 6.14
C THR A 67 7.33 8.86 5.91
N HIS A 68 6.42 9.08 4.97
CA HIS A 68 5.82 10.39 4.73
C HIS A 68 4.79 10.76 5.81
N PHE A 69 4.25 9.79 6.54
CA PHE A 69 3.20 9.99 7.54
C PHE A 69 3.70 10.86 8.70
N VAL A 70 2.91 11.86 9.09
CA VAL A 70 3.13 12.73 10.23
C VAL A 70 2.14 12.40 11.34
N GLU A 71 0.83 12.55 11.05
CA GLU A 71 -0.24 12.26 12.03
C GLU A 71 -1.60 12.07 11.35
N LYS A 72 -2.51 11.40 12.04
CA LYS A 72 -3.92 11.31 11.68
C LYS A 72 -4.65 12.57 12.16
N LEU A 73 -5.25 13.32 11.23
CA LEU A 73 -5.95 14.57 11.54
C LEU A 73 -7.43 14.35 11.91
N SER A 74 -8.08 13.39 11.24
CA SER A 74 -9.48 13.06 11.45
C SER A 74 -9.74 11.60 11.08
N ASP A 75 -11.00 11.18 11.05
CA ASP A 75 -11.37 9.83 10.64
C ASP A 75 -11.00 9.53 9.18
N THR A 76 -10.94 10.53 8.34
CA THR A 76 -10.64 10.37 6.90
C THR A 76 -9.37 11.09 6.43
N GLU A 77 -8.66 11.83 7.30
CA GLU A 77 -7.55 12.68 6.89
C GLU A 77 -6.26 12.37 7.61
N GLN A 78 -5.16 12.41 6.88
CA GLN A 78 -3.79 12.34 7.36
C GLN A 78 -3.01 13.57 6.95
N LEU A 79 -2.13 14.04 7.84
CA LEU A 79 -1.05 14.95 7.51
C LEU A 79 0.17 14.14 7.09
N ASN A 80 0.71 14.47 5.92
CA ASN A 80 1.84 13.76 5.34
C ASN A 80 2.91 14.75 4.86
N LYS A 81 4.17 14.34 4.92
CA LYS A 81 5.25 15.05 4.22
C LYS A 81 5.00 14.97 2.72
N LYS A 82 5.16 16.10 2.04
CA LYS A 82 5.12 16.13 0.59
C LYS A 82 6.35 15.42 0.02
N VAL A 83 6.12 14.49 -0.90
CA VAL A 83 7.18 13.74 -1.57
C VAL A 83 7.00 13.80 -3.09
N LYS A 84 8.11 13.73 -3.81
CA LYS A 84 8.09 13.46 -5.24
C LYS A 84 8.05 11.94 -5.42
N ILE A 85 6.89 11.40 -5.76
CA ILE A 85 6.69 9.96 -5.94
C ILE A 85 7.66 9.44 -7.02
N ILE A 86 8.33 8.33 -6.71
CA ILE A 86 9.02 7.49 -7.69
C ILE A 86 7.94 6.70 -8.41
N PRO A 87 7.81 6.80 -9.75
CA PRO A 87 6.72 6.18 -10.48
C PRO A 87 6.88 4.66 -10.59
N LEU A 88 7.01 4.00 -9.43
CA LEU A 88 7.11 2.54 -9.27
C LEU A 88 6.13 2.08 -8.17
N GLU A 89 5.40 1.03 -8.47
CA GLU A 89 4.83 0.17 -7.45
C GLU A 89 5.84 -0.93 -7.13
N VAL A 90 6.24 -1.03 -5.87
CA VAL A 90 7.15 -2.07 -5.38
C VAL A 90 6.30 -3.14 -4.70
N VAL A 91 6.20 -4.29 -5.33
CA VAL A 91 5.39 -5.41 -4.83
C VAL A 91 6.29 -6.47 -4.23
N LEU A 92 6.02 -6.85 -2.98
CA LEU A 92 6.68 -7.99 -2.35
C LEU A 92 5.69 -9.13 -2.16
N ARG A 93 6.11 -10.35 -2.52
CA ARG A 93 5.29 -11.54 -2.41
C ARG A 93 5.95 -12.58 -1.51
N ASN A 94 5.23 -12.97 -0.46
CA ASN A 94 5.58 -14.09 0.41
C ASN A 94 4.99 -15.41 -0.10
N TYR A 95 3.85 -15.33 -0.83
CA TYR A 95 3.13 -16.47 -1.39
C TYR A 95 2.64 -16.15 -2.79
N THR A 96 2.40 -17.18 -3.58
CA THR A 96 1.74 -17.06 -4.89
C THR A 96 0.29 -16.62 -4.71
N ALA A 97 -0.11 -15.53 -5.39
CA ALA A 97 -1.49 -15.05 -5.40
C ALA A 97 -1.74 -14.07 -6.55
N GLY A 98 -2.99 -13.86 -6.88
CA GLY A 98 -3.47 -12.80 -7.75
C GLY A 98 -2.80 -12.76 -9.13
N SER A 99 -2.19 -11.62 -9.50
CA SER A 99 -1.55 -11.45 -10.82
C SER A 99 -0.35 -12.37 -11.04
N PHE A 100 0.38 -12.75 -9.97
CA PHE A 100 1.50 -13.69 -10.08
C PHE A 100 1.01 -15.08 -10.51
N SER A 101 0.03 -15.63 -9.80
CA SER A 101 -0.55 -16.94 -10.11
C SER A 101 -1.14 -16.99 -11.53
N LYS A 102 -1.85 -15.93 -11.93
CA LYS A 102 -2.40 -15.81 -13.29
C LYS A 102 -1.32 -15.73 -14.36
N ARG A 103 -0.27 -14.93 -14.14
CA ARG A 103 0.80 -14.70 -15.12
C ARG A 103 1.66 -15.94 -15.36
N PHE A 104 1.91 -16.72 -14.31
CA PHE A 104 2.78 -17.88 -14.38
C PHE A 104 2.04 -19.23 -14.40
N GLY A 105 0.71 -19.22 -14.31
CA GLY A 105 -0.09 -20.45 -14.36
C GLY A 105 0.15 -21.37 -13.16
N VAL A 106 0.37 -20.82 -11.98
CA VAL A 106 0.62 -21.56 -10.74
C VAL A 106 -0.51 -21.36 -9.74
N ASP A 107 -0.75 -22.38 -8.91
CA ASP A 107 -1.77 -22.31 -7.86
C ASP A 107 -1.46 -21.19 -6.85
N GLU A 108 -2.51 -20.63 -6.22
CA GLU A 108 -2.37 -19.66 -5.13
C GLU A 108 -1.95 -20.37 -3.82
N GLY A 109 -1.25 -19.66 -2.94
CA GLY A 109 -0.92 -20.11 -1.59
C GLY A 109 0.40 -20.87 -1.46
N ILE A 110 1.18 -21.03 -2.52
CA ILE A 110 2.52 -21.63 -2.46
C ILE A 110 3.49 -20.60 -1.84
N ALA A 111 4.15 -20.96 -0.75
CA ALA A 111 5.14 -20.11 -0.11
C ALA A 111 6.42 -20.00 -0.96
N PHE A 112 6.98 -18.80 -1.06
CA PHE A 112 8.33 -18.64 -1.60
C PHE A 112 9.37 -18.91 -0.52
N GLU A 113 10.42 -19.63 -0.87
CA GLU A 113 11.57 -19.82 0.02
C GLU A 113 12.22 -18.47 0.38
N THR A 114 12.36 -17.61 -0.63
CA THR A 114 12.78 -16.21 -0.47
C THR A 114 11.71 -15.33 -1.09
N PRO A 115 11.18 -14.31 -0.35
CA PRO A 115 10.18 -13.42 -0.88
C PRO A 115 10.62 -12.72 -2.18
N ILE A 116 9.73 -12.66 -3.15
CA ILE A 116 9.98 -12.04 -4.46
C ILE A 116 9.64 -10.56 -4.39
N VAL A 117 10.53 -9.71 -4.90
CA VAL A 117 10.27 -8.29 -5.12
C VAL A 117 10.11 -8.02 -6.61
N GLU A 118 9.00 -7.43 -6.98
CA GLU A 118 8.64 -7.06 -8.36
C GLU A 118 8.46 -5.55 -8.47
N PHE A 119 8.70 -5.00 -9.66
CA PHE A 119 8.36 -3.62 -9.99
C PHE A 119 7.25 -3.55 -11.03
N TYR A 120 6.37 -2.56 -10.86
CA TYR A 120 5.39 -2.14 -11.86
C TYR A 120 5.60 -0.66 -12.12
N TYR A 121 5.59 -0.27 -13.39
CA TYR A 121 5.68 1.13 -13.78
C TYR A 121 4.34 1.81 -13.53
N LYS A 122 4.31 2.76 -12.59
CA LYS A 122 3.10 3.50 -12.23
C LYS A 122 2.71 4.46 -13.34
N ASN A 123 1.86 3.97 -14.23
CA ASN A 123 1.35 4.71 -15.39
C ASN A 123 -0.03 4.16 -15.77
N ASP A 124 -1.09 4.86 -15.35
CA ASP A 124 -2.49 4.46 -15.59
C ASP A 124 -2.80 4.27 -17.08
N ASP A 125 -2.18 5.05 -17.99
CA ASP A 125 -2.40 4.94 -19.44
C ASP A 125 -1.81 3.65 -20.04
N LEU A 126 -0.86 3.03 -19.33
CA LEU A 126 -0.21 1.79 -19.72
C LEU A 126 -0.64 0.57 -18.88
N ASP A 127 -1.67 0.70 -18.03
CA ASP A 127 -2.13 -0.34 -17.12
C ASP A 127 -1.05 -0.86 -16.14
N ASP A 128 -0.20 0.05 -15.64
CA ASP A 128 0.86 -0.23 -14.67
C ASP A 128 1.67 -1.51 -15.03
N PRO A 129 2.40 -1.53 -16.15
CA PRO A 129 3.03 -2.75 -16.65
C PRO A 129 4.11 -3.26 -15.71
N PHE A 130 4.21 -4.60 -15.60
CA PHE A 130 5.32 -5.28 -14.95
C PHE A 130 6.64 -4.97 -15.65
N ILE A 131 7.66 -4.57 -14.89
CA ILE A 131 8.99 -4.21 -15.40
C ILE A 131 10.09 -4.81 -14.52
N ASN A 132 11.30 -4.94 -15.08
CA ASN A 132 12.50 -5.36 -14.38
C ASN A 132 13.47 -4.17 -14.15
N ASP A 133 14.59 -4.45 -13.49
CA ASP A 133 15.61 -3.44 -13.13
C ASP A 133 16.18 -2.72 -14.36
N GLU A 134 16.39 -3.43 -15.48
CA GLU A 134 16.89 -2.86 -16.72
C GLU A 134 15.88 -1.87 -17.33
N HIS A 135 14.58 -2.20 -17.27
CA HIS A 135 13.52 -1.29 -17.70
C HIS A 135 13.49 -0.04 -16.82
N VAL A 136 13.59 -0.19 -15.49
CA VAL A 136 13.62 0.93 -14.53
C VAL A 136 14.76 1.89 -14.86
N LYS A 137 15.96 1.37 -15.17
CA LYS A 137 17.13 2.18 -15.56
C LYS A 137 16.97 2.82 -16.94
N PHE A 138 16.50 2.08 -17.93
CA PHE A 138 16.28 2.58 -19.28
C PHE A 138 15.26 3.74 -19.31
N LEU A 139 14.20 3.63 -18.52
CA LEU A 139 13.18 4.67 -18.36
C LEU A 139 13.64 5.82 -17.44
N GLN A 140 14.86 5.76 -16.91
CA GLN A 140 15.44 6.77 -16.02
C GLN A 140 14.58 7.05 -14.76
N ILE A 141 13.92 6.01 -14.26
CA ILE A 141 13.05 6.10 -13.08
C ILE A 141 13.89 6.08 -11.81
N ALA A 142 14.86 5.16 -11.74
CA ALA A 142 15.77 5.00 -10.62
C ALA A 142 17.12 4.40 -11.10
N ASP A 143 18.20 4.74 -10.39
CA ASP A 143 19.53 4.17 -10.60
C ASP A 143 19.73 2.86 -9.81
N ASP A 144 20.89 2.21 -9.99
CA ASP A 144 21.21 0.93 -9.35
C ASP A 144 21.19 1.02 -7.81
N GLN A 145 21.62 2.14 -7.23
CA GLN A 145 21.63 2.33 -5.78
C GLN A 145 20.20 2.51 -5.24
N GLN A 146 19.38 3.27 -5.95
CA GLN A 146 17.97 3.47 -5.60
C GLN A 146 17.18 2.17 -5.75
N ILE A 147 17.39 1.40 -6.81
CA ILE A 147 16.77 0.07 -7.01
C ILE A 147 17.14 -0.86 -5.86
N ALA A 148 18.42 -0.93 -5.49
CA ALA A 148 18.88 -1.76 -4.38
C ALA A 148 18.23 -1.33 -3.06
N TYR A 149 18.19 -0.03 -2.78
CA TYR A 149 17.54 0.53 -1.60
C TYR A 149 16.05 0.20 -1.53
N LEU A 150 15.30 0.39 -2.63
CA LEU A 150 13.88 0.08 -2.70
C LEU A 150 13.60 -1.40 -2.37
N LYS A 151 14.40 -2.31 -2.93
CA LYS A 151 14.28 -3.75 -2.67
C LYS A 151 14.63 -4.12 -1.22
N GLU A 152 15.70 -3.58 -0.69
CA GLU A 152 16.16 -3.85 0.68
C GLU A 152 15.17 -3.32 1.72
N GLU A 153 14.75 -2.06 1.57
CA GLU A 153 13.79 -1.45 2.50
C GLU A 153 12.42 -2.14 2.44
N THR A 154 11.97 -2.55 1.24
CA THR A 154 10.73 -3.34 1.11
C THR A 154 10.85 -4.68 1.82
N ARG A 155 12.00 -5.37 1.75
CA ARG A 155 12.22 -6.62 2.51
C ARG A 155 12.23 -6.38 4.02
N ARG A 156 12.88 -5.30 4.46
CA ARG A 156 12.90 -4.90 5.89
C ARG A 156 11.49 -4.62 6.40
N ILE A 157 10.69 -3.88 5.64
CA ILE A 157 9.28 -3.61 5.96
C ILE A 157 8.47 -4.91 5.99
N ASN A 158 8.72 -5.83 5.06
CA ASN A 158 8.05 -7.14 5.03
C ASN A 158 8.24 -7.92 6.34
N GLU A 159 9.46 -7.97 6.87
CA GLU A 159 9.71 -8.71 8.12
C GLU A 159 8.93 -8.12 9.30
N LEU A 160 8.83 -6.80 9.40
CA LEU A 160 8.02 -6.13 10.41
C LEU A 160 6.53 -6.45 10.25
N LEU A 161 6.00 -6.26 9.03
CA LEU A 161 4.59 -6.49 8.75
C LEU A 161 4.18 -7.96 8.94
N LYS A 162 5.02 -8.91 8.47
CA LYS A 162 4.78 -10.35 8.69
C LYS A 162 4.66 -10.69 10.17
N ALA A 163 5.58 -10.15 10.99
CA ALA A 163 5.57 -10.39 12.43
C ALA A 163 4.28 -9.85 13.07
N TRP A 164 3.91 -8.60 12.76
CA TRP A 164 2.70 -7.98 13.30
C TRP A 164 1.42 -8.68 12.87
N PHE A 165 1.28 -9.00 11.60
CA PHE A 165 0.09 -9.72 11.13
C PHE A 165 0.01 -11.16 11.69
N ALA A 166 1.14 -11.85 11.83
CA ALA A 166 1.16 -13.17 12.45
C ALA A 166 0.73 -13.13 13.93
N GLU A 167 1.12 -12.09 14.69
CA GLU A 167 0.71 -11.90 16.09
C GLU A 167 -0.83 -11.82 16.24
N ILE A 168 -1.51 -11.25 15.24
CA ILE A 168 -2.98 -11.12 15.22
C ILE A 168 -3.69 -12.24 14.44
N GLY A 169 -2.98 -13.32 14.10
CA GLY A 169 -3.55 -14.47 13.41
C GLY A 169 -3.88 -14.24 11.93
N LEU A 170 -3.18 -13.31 11.28
CA LEU A 170 -3.29 -13.07 9.85
C LEU A 170 -1.98 -13.40 9.13
N LYS A 171 -2.09 -13.95 7.94
CA LYS A 171 -0.98 -14.28 7.06
C LYS A 171 -0.84 -13.18 5.99
N LEU A 172 0.32 -12.51 5.95
CA LEU A 172 0.64 -11.54 4.90
C LEU A 172 1.10 -12.29 3.64
N ILE A 173 0.28 -12.26 2.61
CA ILE A 173 0.49 -12.96 1.33
C ILE A 173 1.39 -12.14 0.42
N ASP A 174 1.00 -10.93 0.12
CA ASP A 174 1.74 -9.96 -0.66
C ASP A 174 1.28 -8.53 -0.33
N PHE A 175 2.03 -7.56 -0.79
CA PHE A 175 1.65 -6.15 -0.68
C PHE A 175 2.38 -5.30 -1.71
N LYS A 176 1.82 -4.11 -1.94
CA LYS A 176 2.38 -3.04 -2.77
C LYS A 176 2.81 -1.88 -1.89
N LEU A 177 4.00 -1.32 -2.12
CA LEU A 177 4.48 -0.07 -1.55
C LEU A 177 4.79 0.94 -2.65
N GLU A 178 4.66 2.21 -2.30
CA GLU A 178 5.15 3.33 -3.10
C GLU A 178 6.15 4.15 -2.29
N PHE A 179 7.16 4.67 -2.96
CA PHE A 179 8.20 5.48 -2.34
C PHE A 179 8.32 6.82 -3.05
N GLY A 180 8.88 7.79 -2.36
CA GLY A 180 9.13 9.09 -2.94
C GLY A 180 10.31 9.81 -2.31
N PHE A 181 10.82 10.81 -3.00
CA PHE A 181 11.87 11.69 -2.49
C PHE A 181 11.24 12.79 -1.64
N ASN A 182 11.70 12.91 -0.40
CA ASN A 182 11.35 14.03 0.47
C ASN A 182 12.12 15.30 0.04
N LYS A 183 11.88 16.42 0.76
CA LYS A 183 12.56 17.71 0.50
C LYS A 183 14.09 17.65 0.59
N ASP A 184 14.64 16.69 1.34
CA ASP A 184 16.07 16.51 1.55
C ASP A 184 16.69 15.53 0.52
N GLY A 185 15.91 15.09 -0.47
CA GLY A 185 16.31 14.14 -1.49
C GLY A 185 16.44 12.69 -1.00
N LYS A 186 15.94 12.37 0.20
CA LYS A 186 15.93 11.01 0.73
C LYS A 186 14.71 10.26 0.27
N ILE A 187 14.87 8.99 -0.07
CA ILE A 187 13.77 8.09 -0.38
C ILE A 187 13.10 7.69 0.94
N ILE A 188 11.78 7.86 1.00
CA ILE A 188 10.95 7.47 2.14
C ILE A 188 9.71 6.73 1.65
N LEU A 189 9.12 5.89 2.52
CA LEU A 189 7.86 5.21 2.24
C LEU A 189 6.72 6.23 2.18
N ALA A 190 5.85 6.07 1.20
CA ALA A 190 4.72 6.95 0.93
C ALA A 190 3.44 6.16 0.66
N ASP A 191 2.43 6.83 0.13
CA ASP A 191 1.10 6.33 -0.24
C ASP A 191 0.30 5.82 0.95
N GLU A 192 0.03 4.53 1.05
CA GLU A 192 -0.72 3.89 2.13
C GLU A 192 -0.25 2.46 2.39
N PHE A 193 -0.62 1.94 3.56
CA PHE A 193 -0.65 0.50 3.79
C PHE A 193 -2.00 0.13 4.39
N SER A 194 -2.82 -0.57 3.61
CA SER A 194 -4.16 -0.98 4.00
C SER A 194 -4.54 -2.29 3.28
N PRO A 195 -5.67 -2.91 3.63
CA PRO A 195 -6.16 -4.07 2.86
C PRO A 195 -6.50 -3.77 1.39
N ASP A 196 -6.44 -2.50 0.96
CA ASP A 196 -6.55 -2.12 -0.45
C ASP A 196 -5.30 -2.49 -1.27
N ASN A 197 -4.12 -2.46 -0.65
CA ASN A 197 -2.83 -2.69 -1.31
C ASN A 197 -2.02 -3.86 -0.74
N CYS A 198 -2.61 -4.68 0.14
CA CYS A 198 -2.04 -5.97 0.57
C CYS A 198 -3.06 -7.10 0.46
N ARG A 199 -2.58 -8.35 0.49
CA ARG A 199 -3.40 -9.54 0.69
C ARG A 199 -3.11 -10.13 2.05
N LEU A 200 -4.18 -10.34 2.78
CA LEU A 200 -4.18 -10.95 4.11
C LEU A 200 -5.11 -12.15 4.11
N TRP A 201 -4.65 -13.27 4.63
CA TRP A 201 -5.50 -14.45 4.83
C TRP A 201 -5.55 -14.81 6.30
N ASP A 202 -6.69 -15.28 6.77
CA ASP A 202 -6.81 -15.86 8.10
C ASP A 202 -6.27 -17.30 8.16
N ALA A 203 -6.41 -17.96 9.32
CA ALA A 203 -5.92 -19.31 9.53
C ALA A 203 -6.61 -20.35 8.63
N ASP A 204 -7.85 -20.10 8.23
CA ASP A 204 -8.66 -20.97 7.38
C ASP A 204 -8.47 -20.66 5.88
N GLY A 205 -7.66 -19.65 5.55
CA GLY A 205 -7.39 -19.21 4.18
C GLY A 205 -8.43 -18.25 3.61
N ASN A 206 -9.32 -17.70 4.44
CA ASN A 206 -10.28 -16.68 3.98
C ASN A 206 -9.56 -15.36 3.71
N HIS A 207 -10.01 -14.66 2.67
CA HIS A 207 -9.48 -13.35 2.30
C HIS A 207 -9.92 -12.27 3.30
N MET A 208 -8.93 -11.58 3.88
CA MET A 208 -9.12 -10.46 4.80
C MET A 208 -8.66 -9.13 4.17
N ASP A 209 -8.93 -8.96 2.88
CA ASP A 209 -8.42 -7.89 2.04
C ASP A 209 -9.38 -7.56 0.88
N LYS A 210 -8.94 -6.69 -0.04
CA LYS A 210 -9.73 -6.22 -1.19
C LYS A 210 -10.16 -7.33 -2.17
N ASP A 211 -9.57 -8.52 -2.09
CA ASP A 211 -10.01 -9.64 -2.95
C ASP A 211 -11.44 -10.08 -2.62
N VAL A 212 -11.95 -9.80 -1.41
CA VAL A 212 -13.37 -9.96 -1.09
C VAL A 212 -14.24 -9.18 -2.08
N PHE A 213 -13.91 -7.92 -2.35
CA PHE A 213 -14.61 -7.08 -3.34
C PHE A 213 -14.33 -7.51 -4.79
N ARG A 214 -13.06 -7.82 -5.11
CA ARG A 214 -12.67 -8.25 -6.47
C ARG A 214 -13.36 -9.53 -6.90
N ARG A 215 -13.52 -10.47 -5.96
CA ARG A 215 -14.06 -11.82 -6.20
C ARG A 215 -15.54 -11.96 -5.83
N GLY A 216 -16.16 -10.94 -5.21
CA GLY A 216 -17.55 -10.97 -4.77
C GLY A 216 -17.81 -11.96 -3.64
N LEU A 217 -16.92 -12.01 -2.64
CA LEU A 217 -16.97 -12.98 -1.55
C LEU A 217 -17.73 -12.48 -0.31
N GLY A 218 -18.12 -11.21 -0.27
CA GLY A 218 -18.81 -10.60 0.87
C GLY A 218 -18.69 -9.08 0.92
N GLU A 219 -19.05 -8.48 2.05
CA GLU A 219 -18.98 -7.06 2.28
C GLU A 219 -17.55 -6.64 2.66
N LEU A 220 -17.03 -5.64 1.95
CA LEU A 220 -15.64 -5.20 2.12
C LEU A 220 -15.40 -4.57 3.49
N THR A 221 -16.34 -3.77 3.97
CA THR A 221 -16.25 -3.09 5.27
C THR A 221 -16.18 -4.05 6.44
N ASP A 222 -16.98 -5.13 6.42
CA ASP A 222 -16.97 -6.14 7.48
C ASP A 222 -15.56 -6.73 7.66
N VAL A 223 -14.91 -7.04 6.56
CA VAL A 223 -13.56 -7.59 6.55
C VAL A 223 -12.53 -6.57 7.05
N TYR A 224 -12.64 -5.30 6.64
CA TYR A 224 -11.72 -4.24 7.06
C TYR A 224 -11.91 -3.88 8.54
N GLU A 225 -13.14 -3.94 9.06
CA GLU A 225 -13.44 -3.80 10.49
C GLU A 225 -12.75 -4.90 11.31
N ILE A 226 -12.86 -6.16 10.88
CA ILE A 226 -12.18 -7.29 11.54
C ILE A 226 -10.65 -7.07 11.55
N VAL A 227 -10.06 -6.64 10.44
CA VAL A 227 -8.62 -6.34 10.37
C VAL A 227 -8.27 -5.20 11.34
N TRP A 228 -9.07 -4.14 11.37
CA TRP A 228 -8.85 -3.02 12.27
C TRP A 228 -8.95 -3.42 13.74
N GLU A 229 -9.98 -4.15 14.14
CA GLU A 229 -10.15 -4.66 15.51
C GLU A 229 -8.96 -5.53 15.94
N LYS A 230 -8.49 -6.41 15.07
CA LYS A 230 -7.30 -7.24 15.33
C LYS A 230 -6.04 -6.38 15.52
N LEU A 231 -5.81 -5.37 14.67
CA LEU A 231 -4.65 -4.47 14.76
C LEU A 231 -4.60 -3.69 16.06
N GLN A 232 -5.76 -3.29 16.62
CA GLN A 232 -5.83 -2.64 17.93
C GLN A 232 -5.35 -3.56 19.08
N GLY A 233 -5.33 -4.86 18.88
CA GLY A 233 -4.78 -5.85 19.82
C GLY A 233 -3.26 -5.98 19.80
N LEU A 234 -2.57 -5.41 18.80
CA LEU A 234 -1.11 -5.41 18.72
C LEU A 234 -0.51 -4.57 19.85
N LYS A 235 0.42 -5.16 20.60
CA LYS A 235 1.14 -4.50 21.70
C LYS A 235 2.35 -3.72 21.21
#